data_8129caa3fb54c1a9e37174d621bff680
#
_entry.id   8129caa3fb54c1a9e37174d621bff680
#
_cell.length_a   1.000
_cell.length_b   1.000
_cell.length_c   1.000
_cell.angle_alpha   90.00
_cell.angle_beta   90.00
_cell.angle_gamma   90.00
#
_symmetry.space_group_name_H-M   'P 1'
#
loop_
_entity.id
_entity.type
_entity.pdbx_description
1 polymer ?
#
loop_
_entity_poly.entity_id
_entity_poly.type
_entity_poly.pdbx_seq_one_letter_code
_entity_poly.pdbx_strand_id
1 'polypeptide(L)'
;MKLKKVMAATLATMMCLSSFSMMNVWADKKEDSEPLVINYISARGETDAALKTLKKLAEDYKKDHPDFEFNVESIADRETYLQKIKILASSNELPDWFDADPEAFFEGLCKKDLIY
;
A
#
# COMPACT_ATOMS: atom_id res chain seq x y z
N MET A 1 -1.92 37.95 47.03
CA MET A 1 -2.37 36.74 47.71
C MET A 1 -3.69 36.16 47.16
N LYS A 2 -4.55 36.94 46.57
CA LYS A 2 -5.80 36.40 45.96
C LYS A 2 -5.58 35.65 44.63
N LEU A 3 -4.53 35.92 43.89
CA LEU A 3 -4.20 35.23 42.62
C LEU A 3 -3.75 33.77 42.79
N LYS A 4 -3.09 33.43 43.91
CA LYS A 4 -2.62 32.07 44.15
C LYS A 4 -3.76 31.08 44.46
N LYS A 5 -4.89 31.55 44.96
CA LYS A 5 -6.07 30.70 45.25
C LYS A 5 -6.93 30.45 44.02
N VAL A 6 -6.91 31.36 43.05
CA VAL A 6 -7.65 31.21 41.80
C VAL A 6 -6.93 30.26 40.85
N MET A 7 -5.60 30.24 40.85
CA MET A 7 -4.80 29.31 40.01
C MET A 7 -4.92 27.85 40.47
N ALA A 8 -5.09 27.60 41.76
CA ALA A 8 -5.27 26.23 42.27
C ALA A 8 -6.65 25.64 41.91
N ALA A 9 -7.69 26.48 41.84
CA ALA A 9 -9.03 26.04 41.46
C ALA A 9 -9.18 25.78 39.97
N THR A 10 -8.45 26.50 39.13
CA THR A 10 -8.44 26.27 37.66
C THR A 10 -7.67 25.04 37.25
N LEU A 11 -6.59 24.66 37.97
CA LEU A 11 -5.87 23.42 37.69
C LEU A 11 -6.68 22.17 38.06
N ALA A 12 -7.47 22.21 39.12
CA ALA A 12 -8.29 21.09 39.56
C ALA A 12 -9.46 20.81 38.57
N THR A 13 -10.01 21.87 37.97
CA THR A 13 -11.11 21.73 36.99
C THR A 13 -10.62 21.21 35.63
N MET A 14 -9.38 21.49 35.28
CA MET A 14 -8.80 21.00 34.01
C MET A 14 -8.44 19.52 34.06
N MET A 15 -8.12 18.97 35.22
CA MET A 15 -7.80 17.55 35.37
C MET A 15 -9.02 16.62 35.27
N CYS A 16 -10.22 17.12 35.63
CA CYS A 16 -11.44 16.32 35.52
C CYS A 16 -11.98 16.23 34.07
N LEU A 17 -11.64 17.19 33.19
CA LEU A 17 -12.09 17.20 31.81
C LEU A 17 -11.20 16.33 30.89
N SER A 18 -9.96 16.04 31.27
CA SER A 18 -9.05 15.23 30.48
C SER A 18 -9.33 13.72 30.59
N SER A 19 -9.98 13.28 31.67
CA SER A 19 -10.31 11.85 31.82
C SER A 19 -11.58 11.43 31.06
N PHE A 20 -12.40 12.38 30.62
CA PHE A 20 -13.60 12.04 29.84
C PHE A 20 -13.35 11.99 28.32
N SER A 21 -12.25 12.57 27.84
CA SER A 21 -11.89 12.54 26.42
C SER A 21 -11.25 11.22 25.97
N MET A 22 -10.77 10.39 26.89
CA MET A 22 -10.13 9.13 26.52
C MET A 22 -11.09 8.01 26.12
N MET A 23 -12.38 8.12 26.44
CA MET A 23 -13.35 7.08 26.09
C MET A 23 -13.92 7.22 24.68
N ASN A 24 -13.82 8.39 24.05
CA ASN A 24 -14.31 8.61 22.69
C ASN A 24 -13.24 8.45 21.60
N VAL A 25 -11.96 8.33 21.97
CA VAL A 25 -10.85 8.18 21.01
C VAL A 25 -10.82 6.76 20.38
N TRP A 26 -11.50 5.79 20.99
CA TRP A 26 -11.57 4.43 20.46
C TRP A 26 -12.70 4.19 19.46
N ALA A 27 -13.68 5.09 19.37
CA ALA A 27 -14.83 4.92 18.47
C ALA A 27 -14.65 5.62 17.10
N ASP A 28 -13.63 6.47 16.94
CA ASP A 28 -13.44 7.28 15.72
C ASP A 28 -12.01 7.23 15.17
N LYS A 29 -11.30 6.11 15.34
CA LYS A 29 -10.22 5.77 14.45
C LYS A 29 -10.83 5.27 13.14
N LYS A 30 -11.28 6.18 12.29
CA LYS A 30 -10.94 6.07 10.89
C LYS A 30 -9.42 6.00 10.88
N GLU A 31 -8.87 4.81 10.74
CA GLU A 31 -7.52 4.69 10.26
C GLU A 31 -7.49 5.49 8.95
N ASP A 32 -6.79 6.61 8.96
CA ASP A 32 -6.19 7.13 7.74
C ASP A 32 -5.18 6.07 7.31
N SER A 33 -5.70 4.95 6.81
CA SER A 33 -4.89 3.97 6.12
C SER A 33 -4.47 4.65 4.84
N GLU A 34 -3.18 4.86 4.68
CA GLU A 34 -2.63 5.28 3.40
C GLU A 34 -3.22 4.36 2.32
N PRO A 35 -3.61 4.92 1.15
CA PRO A 35 -4.19 4.13 0.09
C PRO A 35 -3.24 2.98 -0.28
N LEU A 36 -3.74 1.76 -0.26
CA LEU A 36 -2.98 0.59 -0.67
C LEU A 36 -2.96 0.54 -2.20
N VAL A 37 -1.85 0.95 -2.79
CA VAL A 37 -1.64 0.90 -4.24
C VAL A 37 -0.71 -0.26 -4.57
N ILE A 38 -1.15 -1.16 -5.44
CA ILE A 38 -0.34 -2.26 -5.96
C ILE A 38 -0.15 -2.07 -7.47
N ASN A 39 1.10 -1.99 -7.90
CA ASN A 39 1.48 -1.91 -9.30
C ASN A 39 2.00 -3.29 -9.77
N TYR A 40 1.33 -3.84 -10.76
CA TYR A 40 1.64 -5.14 -11.33
C TYR A 40 1.97 -5.04 -12.81
N ILE A 41 3.10 -5.61 -13.23
CA ILE A 41 3.45 -5.76 -14.64
C ILE A 41 3.36 -7.24 -15.00
N SER A 42 2.44 -7.57 -15.92
CA SER A 42 2.15 -8.92 -16.36
C SER A 42 2.77 -9.23 -17.72
N ALA A 43 3.39 -10.40 -17.84
CA ALA A 43 3.82 -10.98 -19.12
C ALA A 43 2.65 -11.56 -19.93
N ARG A 44 1.41 -11.47 -19.43
CA ARG A 44 0.21 -12.02 -20.07
C ARG A 44 -0.51 -10.95 -20.87
N GLY A 45 -1.12 -11.36 -21.99
CA GLY A 45 -1.95 -10.46 -22.80
C GLY A 45 -3.27 -10.09 -22.11
N GLU A 46 -3.86 -8.98 -22.50
CA GLU A 46 -5.15 -8.49 -21.98
C GLU A 46 -6.32 -9.49 -22.13
N THR A 47 -6.19 -10.44 -23.06
CA THR A 47 -7.20 -11.48 -23.32
C THR A 47 -7.03 -12.71 -22.41
N ASP A 48 -5.93 -12.80 -21.66
CA ASP A 48 -5.65 -13.94 -20.79
C ASP A 48 -6.71 -14.07 -19.69
N ALA A 49 -7.22 -15.29 -19.49
CA ALA A 49 -8.29 -15.55 -18.53
C ALA A 49 -7.84 -15.33 -17.08
N ALA A 50 -6.59 -15.66 -16.74
CA ALA A 50 -6.05 -15.46 -15.40
C ALA A 50 -5.92 -13.98 -15.09
N LEU A 51 -5.46 -13.18 -16.04
CA LEU A 51 -5.35 -11.73 -15.88
C LEU A 51 -6.73 -11.06 -15.72
N LYS A 52 -7.72 -11.50 -16.50
CA LYS A 52 -9.11 -11.03 -16.36
C LYS A 52 -9.69 -11.38 -14.99
N THR A 53 -9.44 -12.60 -14.52
CA THR A 53 -9.91 -13.03 -13.20
C THR A 53 -9.27 -12.20 -12.10
N LEU A 54 -7.97 -11.94 -12.20
CA LEU A 54 -7.25 -11.11 -11.22
C LEU A 54 -7.77 -9.67 -11.18
N LYS A 55 -7.99 -9.05 -12.34
CA LYS A 55 -8.59 -7.71 -12.43
C LYS A 55 -9.98 -7.68 -11.77
N LYS A 56 -10.81 -8.69 -12.03
CA LYS A 56 -12.14 -8.80 -11.42
C LYS A 56 -12.07 -8.96 -9.89
N LEU A 57 -11.15 -9.77 -9.38
CA LEU A 57 -10.94 -9.91 -7.94
C LEU A 57 -10.52 -8.59 -7.29
N ALA A 58 -9.64 -7.84 -7.96
CA ALA A 58 -9.22 -6.53 -7.50
C ALA A 58 -10.37 -5.52 -7.47
N GLU A 59 -11.25 -5.53 -8.49
CA GLU A 59 -12.46 -4.71 -8.51
C GLU A 59 -13.45 -5.09 -7.40
N ASP A 60 -13.62 -6.39 -7.14
CA ASP A 60 -14.50 -6.87 -6.07
C ASP A 60 -13.92 -6.48 -4.69
N TYR A 61 -12.62 -6.61 -4.48
CA TYR A 61 -11.95 -6.19 -3.25
C TYR A 61 -12.07 -4.67 -3.00
N LYS A 62 -11.98 -3.88 -4.06
CA LYS A 62 -12.11 -2.42 -3.98
C LYS A 62 -13.49 -1.96 -3.48
N LYS A 63 -14.55 -2.78 -3.64
CA LYS A 63 -15.90 -2.45 -3.15
C LYS A 63 -15.95 -2.33 -1.62
N ASP A 64 -15.19 -3.19 -0.93
CA ASP A 64 -15.09 -3.20 0.52
C ASP A 64 -13.93 -2.33 1.03
N HIS A 65 -12.96 -2.03 0.15
CA HIS A 65 -11.76 -1.26 0.43
C HIS A 65 -11.58 -0.12 -0.59
N PRO A 66 -12.31 1.00 -0.46
CA PRO A 66 -12.33 2.06 -1.47
C PRO A 66 -10.96 2.72 -1.70
N ASP A 67 -10.06 2.65 -0.72
CA ASP A 67 -8.70 3.20 -0.78
C ASP A 67 -7.70 2.23 -1.43
N PHE A 68 -8.17 1.05 -1.89
CA PHE A 68 -7.35 0.08 -2.62
C PHE A 68 -7.27 0.43 -4.11
N GLU A 69 -6.07 0.43 -4.66
CA GLU A 69 -5.81 0.57 -6.10
C GLU A 69 -4.95 -0.59 -6.61
N PHE A 70 -5.35 -1.15 -7.73
CA PHE A 70 -4.62 -2.21 -8.42
C PHE A 70 -4.36 -1.80 -9.86
N ASN A 71 -3.11 -1.43 -10.15
CA ASN A 71 -2.68 -1.00 -11.47
C ASN A 71 -2.00 -2.15 -12.19
N VAL A 72 -2.51 -2.54 -13.35
CA VAL A 72 -1.95 -3.62 -14.16
C VAL A 72 -1.47 -3.10 -15.50
N GLU A 73 -0.21 -3.34 -15.81
CA GLU A 73 0.35 -3.18 -17.14
C GLU A 73 0.56 -4.56 -17.78
N SER A 74 -0.03 -4.78 -18.94
CA SER A 74 0.02 -6.04 -19.69
C SER A 74 0.99 -5.93 -20.85
N ILE A 75 2.03 -6.76 -20.88
CA ILE A 75 3.04 -6.81 -21.96
C ILE A 75 3.13 -8.23 -22.45
N ALA A 76 2.35 -8.57 -23.49
CA ALA A 76 2.27 -9.94 -24.02
C ALA A 76 3.53 -10.38 -24.76
N ASP A 77 4.31 -9.45 -25.31
CA ASP A 77 5.56 -9.75 -25.97
C ASP A 77 6.67 -10.02 -24.96
N ARG A 78 7.22 -11.23 -24.99
CA ARG A 78 8.20 -11.70 -24.00
C ARG A 78 9.47 -10.87 -24.00
N GLU A 79 9.98 -10.50 -25.15
CA GLU A 79 11.25 -9.74 -25.22
C GLU A 79 11.07 -8.32 -24.67
N THR A 80 10.01 -7.66 -25.07
CA THR A 80 9.66 -6.34 -24.55
C THR A 80 9.44 -6.37 -23.03
N TYR A 81 8.75 -7.40 -22.53
CA TYR A 81 8.55 -7.59 -21.09
C TYR A 81 9.87 -7.74 -20.34
N LEU A 82 10.75 -8.64 -20.82
CA LEU A 82 12.05 -8.89 -20.19
C LEU A 82 12.95 -7.66 -20.21
N GLN A 83 12.95 -6.89 -21.30
CA GLN A 83 13.71 -5.65 -21.39
C GLN A 83 13.18 -4.60 -20.40
N LYS A 84 11.86 -4.45 -20.29
CA LYS A 84 11.27 -3.51 -19.36
C LYS A 84 11.62 -3.84 -17.91
N ILE A 85 11.46 -5.09 -17.48
CA ILE A 85 11.81 -5.50 -16.11
C ILE A 85 13.31 -5.28 -15.83
N LYS A 86 14.20 -5.57 -16.80
CA LYS A 86 15.64 -5.30 -16.63
C LYS A 86 15.95 -3.80 -16.48
N ILE A 87 15.27 -2.95 -17.22
CA ILE A 87 15.44 -1.49 -17.10
C ILE A 87 14.95 -1.02 -15.72
N LEU A 88 13.77 -1.43 -15.29
CA LEU A 88 13.23 -1.08 -13.99
C LEU A 88 14.10 -1.60 -12.83
N ALA A 89 14.63 -2.80 -12.96
CA ALA A 89 15.57 -3.36 -11.99
C ALA A 89 16.88 -2.55 -11.92
N SER A 90 17.40 -2.08 -13.06
CA SER A 90 18.64 -1.30 -13.09
C SER A 90 18.47 0.12 -12.53
N SER A 91 17.27 0.70 -12.61
CA SER A 91 16.92 2.00 -12.02
C SER A 91 16.37 1.89 -10.58
N ASN A 92 16.24 0.68 -10.03
CA ASN A 92 15.63 0.42 -8.72
C ASN A 92 14.16 0.86 -8.65
N GLU A 93 13.42 0.69 -9.75
CA GLU A 93 12.03 1.08 -9.91
C GLU A 93 11.12 -0.13 -10.24
N LEU A 94 11.47 -1.32 -9.70
CA LEU A 94 10.64 -2.50 -9.89
C LEU A 94 9.23 -2.26 -9.34
N PRO A 95 8.18 -2.79 -10.02
CA PRO A 95 6.82 -2.74 -9.49
C PRO A 95 6.70 -3.64 -8.24
N ASP A 96 5.59 -3.48 -7.52
CA ASP A 96 5.29 -4.28 -6.33
C ASP A 96 5.14 -5.77 -6.68
N TRP A 97 4.63 -6.06 -7.88
CA TRP A 97 4.43 -7.40 -8.38
C TRP A 97 4.75 -7.50 -9.88
N PHE A 98 5.41 -8.58 -10.30
CA PHE A 98 5.67 -8.90 -11.70
C PHE A 98 5.80 -10.41 -11.92
N ASP A 99 5.58 -10.87 -13.14
CA ASP A 99 5.75 -12.28 -13.51
C ASP A 99 7.24 -12.60 -13.63
N ALA A 100 7.77 -13.40 -12.72
CA ALA A 100 9.17 -13.82 -12.77
C ALA A 100 9.37 -14.94 -13.79
N ASP A 101 10.30 -14.72 -14.72
CA ASP A 101 10.83 -15.77 -15.60
C ASP A 101 12.10 -16.33 -14.92
N PRO A 102 12.07 -17.59 -14.41
CA PRO A 102 13.20 -18.15 -13.67
C PRO A 102 14.51 -18.16 -14.45
N GLU A 103 14.44 -18.43 -15.75
CA GLU A 103 15.64 -18.49 -16.60
C GLU A 103 16.23 -17.11 -16.85
N ALA A 104 15.37 -16.09 -17.01
CA ALA A 104 15.82 -14.75 -17.36
C ALA A 104 16.23 -13.89 -16.17
N PHE A 105 15.61 -14.09 -14.98
CA PHE A 105 15.73 -13.17 -13.87
C PHE A 105 16.37 -13.75 -12.61
N PHE A 106 16.29 -15.07 -12.41
CA PHE A 106 16.70 -15.66 -11.14
C PHE A 106 18.13 -15.28 -10.73
N GLU A 107 19.10 -15.42 -11.65
CA GLU A 107 20.48 -15.08 -11.33
C GLU A 107 20.73 -13.56 -11.17
N GLY A 108 20.06 -12.75 -11.98
CA GLY A 108 20.30 -11.32 -12.01
C GLY A 108 19.62 -10.56 -10.86
N LEU A 109 18.40 -10.93 -10.49
CA LEU A 109 17.60 -10.22 -9.49
C LEU A 109 17.83 -10.75 -8.08
N CYS A 110 17.90 -12.08 -7.91
CA CYS A 110 18.16 -12.68 -6.59
C CYS A 110 19.58 -12.37 -6.08
N LYS A 111 20.60 -12.45 -6.95
CA LYS A 111 21.99 -12.13 -6.58
C LYS A 111 22.21 -10.67 -6.22
N LYS A 112 21.32 -9.77 -6.62
CA LYS A 112 21.38 -8.33 -6.33
C LYS A 112 20.45 -7.91 -5.20
N ASP A 113 19.82 -8.87 -4.51
CA ASP A 113 18.83 -8.60 -3.44
C ASP A 113 17.70 -7.66 -3.89
N LEU A 114 17.31 -7.74 -5.16
CA LEU A 114 16.25 -6.92 -5.74
C LEU A 114 14.85 -7.56 -5.60
N ILE A 115 14.82 -8.85 -5.29
CA ILE A 115 13.60 -9.62 -5.00
C ILE A 115 13.82 -10.53 -3.80
N TYR A 116 12.76 -10.79 -3.06
CA TYR A 116 12.73 -11.66 -1.89
C TYR A 116 12.01 -12.97 -2.17
#